data_7920113e2c4be745dcdb2c98ef5cf8e1
#
_entry.id   7920113e2c4be745dcdb2c98ef5cf8e1
#
_cell.length_a   1.000
_cell.length_b   1.000
_cell.length_c   1.000
_cell.angle_alpha   90.00
_cell.angle_beta   90.00
_cell.angle_gamma   90.00
#
_symmetry.space_group_name_H-M   'P 1'
#
loop_
_entity.id
_entity.type
_entity.pdbx_description
1 polymer ?
#
loop_
_entity_poly.entity_id
_entity_poly.type
_entity_poly.pdbx_seq_one_letter_code
_entity_poly.pdbx_strand_id
1 'polypeptide(L)'
;MSKTLLIVSLGELGTNVLEAVGRSGLFDRIVVGSRSADKALGRINNALIGCGIDGYFPRFEALAFDFNDPASVKILRALRPDVIFCAPSLKPWWQVGGLDGVKESLAARVPFGGYVSLQLAPMAMFRERFAEAGIPSRWIAASFPDVINPSLARSGLGPTCGIGNVREPIAKIQASVGRQLGIAPADVSVRLVAQHAFEYGVFHPTPPTELPPYLLRVTVGDADHTALGHQALREPFPFPYDLHFNRVTASAALDGMRALVSPEPMRTHLPGVLGLVGGYPVVVDDGHIRLDLAEGWTEAEAIAANEASLPCDGIERVEADGTVVFTAETVKVLHALTGATIESAHPRAAAEQARVILTALG
;
A
#
# COMPACT_ATOMS: atom_id res chain seq x y z
N MET A 1 -20.78 -18.49 0.21
CA MET A 1 -20.64 -18.20 -1.23
C MET A 1 -19.16 -18.30 -1.58
N SER A 2 -18.82 -18.80 -2.77
CA SER A 2 -17.42 -18.88 -3.24
C SER A 2 -16.88 -17.48 -3.47
N LYS A 3 -15.74 -17.14 -2.82
CA LYS A 3 -15.10 -15.82 -2.92
C LYS A 3 -14.01 -15.83 -3.99
N THR A 4 -14.02 -14.81 -4.84
CA THR A 4 -13.08 -14.64 -5.95
C THR A 4 -12.18 -13.42 -5.72
N LEU A 5 -10.86 -13.62 -5.80
CA LEU A 5 -9.86 -12.57 -5.85
C LEU A 5 -9.35 -12.40 -7.29
N LEU A 6 -9.23 -11.15 -7.75
CA LEU A 6 -8.46 -10.79 -8.93
C LEU A 6 -7.17 -10.08 -8.51
N ILE A 7 -6.01 -10.63 -8.88
CA ILE A 7 -4.71 -9.98 -8.73
C ILE A 7 -4.35 -9.32 -10.06
N VAL A 8 -4.24 -7.99 -10.06
CA VAL A 8 -3.80 -7.20 -11.22
C VAL A 8 -2.36 -6.77 -11.02
N SER A 9 -1.50 -7.13 -11.99
CA SER A 9 -0.05 -6.94 -11.94
C SER A 9 0.69 -7.96 -11.06
N LEU A 10 1.42 -8.85 -11.73
CA LEU A 10 2.19 -9.94 -11.10
C LEU A 10 3.70 -9.61 -11.10
N GLY A 11 4.04 -8.50 -10.42
CA GLY A 11 5.43 -8.18 -10.04
C GLY A 11 5.87 -8.96 -8.79
N GLU A 12 6.98 -8.56 -8.17
CA GLU A 12 7.47 -9.23 -6.95
C GLU A 12 6.43 -9.22 -5.83
N LEU A 13 5.85 -8.06 -5.51
CA LEU A 13 4.79 -7.97 -4.49
C LEU A 13 3.57 -8.82 -4.87
N GLY A 14 3.08 -8.71 -6.09
CA GLY A 14 1.92 -9.50 -6.55
C GLY A 14 2.16 -11.01 -6.46
N THR A 15 3.39 -11.47 -6.69
CA THR A 15 3.78 -12.88 -6.52
C THR A 15 3.75 -13.29 -5.05
N ASN A 16 4.31 -12.47 -4.15
CA ASN A 16 4.27 -12.75 -2.71
C ASN A 16 2.82 -12.76 -2.18
N VAL A 17 1.97 -11.84 -2.67
CA VAL A 17 0.54 -11.83 -2.34
C VAL A 17 -0.17 -13.09 -2.85
N LEU A 18 0.10 -13.51 -4.09
CA LEU A 18 -0.45 -14.74 -4.66
C LEU A 18 -0.16 -15.96 -3.77
N GLU A 19 1.09 -16.11 -3.32
CA GLU A 19 1.51 -17.21 -2.45
C GLU A 19 0.90 -17.11 -1.04
N ALA A 20 0.86 -15.92 -0.45
CA ALA A 20 0.29 -15.73 0.88
C ALA A 20 -1.22 -15.99 0.89
N VAL A 21 -1.95 -15.45 -0.09
CA VAL A 21 -3.40 -15.65 -0.20
C VAL A 21 -3.75 -17.08 -0.56
N GLY A 22 -2.96 -17.74 -1.42
CA GLY A 22 -3.16 -19.15 -1.78
C GLY A 22 -3.13 -20.09 -0.58
N ARG A 23 -2.33 -19.77 0.45
CA ARG A 23 -2.22 -20.54 1.72
C ARG A 23 -3.20 -20.11 2.80
N SER A 24 -4.02 -19.10 2.55
CA SER A 24 -4.88 -18.49 3.59
C SER A 24 -6.25 -19.14 3.74
N GLY A 25 -6.73 -19.82 2.71
CA GLY A 25 -8.11 -20.31 2.64
C GLY A 25 -9.18 -19.21 2.53
N LEU A 26 -8.79 -17.94 2.32
CA LEU A 26 -9.73 -16.80 2.23
C LEU A 26 -10.55 -16.78 0.95
N PHE A 27 -9.98 -17.26 -0.15
CA PHE A 27 -10.60 -17.23 -1.47
C PHE A 27 -10.60 -18.63 -2.09
N ASP A 28 -11.74 -19.04 -2.62
CA ASP A 28 -11.89 -20.32 -3.33
C ASP A 28 -11.31 -20.24 -4.75
N ARG A 29 -11.34 -19.03 -5.33
CA ARG A 29 -10.88 -18.74 -6.67
C ARG A 29 -9.95 -17.54 -6.70
N ILE A 30 -8.75 -17.72 -7.23
CA ILE A 30 -7.72 -16.68 -7.36
C ILE A 30 -7.37 -16.56 -8.85
N VAL A 31 -7.76 -15.43 -9.43
CA VAL A 31 -7.51 -15.09 -10.83
C VAL A 31 -6.35 -14.11 -10.92
N VAL A 32 -5.36 -14.44 -11.74
CA VAL A 32 -4.19 -13.60 -11.97
C VAL A 32 -4.30 -12.94 -13.33
N GLY A 33 -4.58 -11.64 -13.33
CA GLY A 33 -4.63 -10.80 -14.52
C GLY A 33 -3.22 -10.31 -14.91
N SER A 34 -2.78 -10.66 -16.11
CA SER A 34 -1.48 -10.26 -16.65
C SER A 34 -1.56 -10.01 -18.15
N ARG A 35 -0.75 -9.07 -18.66
CA ARG A 35 -0.59 -8.84 -20.11
C ARG A 35 -0.05 -10.09 -20.84
N SER A 36 0.65 -10.95 -20.14
CA SER A 36 1.12 -12.25 -20.64
C SER A 36 0.60 -13.35 -19.73
N ALA A 37 -0.43 -14.07 -20.19
CA ALA A 37 -1.01 -15.20 -19.47
C ALA A 37 0.03 -16.31 -19.22
N ASP A 38 0.93 -16.57 -20.19
CA ASP A 38 1.98 -17.60 -20.06
C ASP A 38 2.98 -17.29 -18.93
N LYS A 39 3.38 -16.01 -18.79
CA LYS A 39 4.24 -15.58 -17.66
C LYS A 39 3.52 -15.72 -16.33
N ALA A 40 2.23 -15.40 -16.28
CA ALA A 40 1.41 -15.59 -15.09
C ALA A 40 1.29 -17.07 -14.72
N LEU A 41 1.13 -17.95 -15.71
CA LEU A 41 0.97 -19.38 -15.50
C LEU A 41 2.18 -20.00 -14.77
N GLY A 42 3.40 -19.62 -15.12
CA GLY A 42 4.60 -20.09 -14.39
C GLY A 42 4.58 -19.73 -12.90
N ARG A 43 4.17 -18.50 -12.55
CA ARG A 43 4.03 -18.07 -11.14
C ARG A 43 2.87 -18.78 -10.44
N ILE A 44 1.75 -18.97 -11.13
CA ILE A 44 0.60 -19.72 -10.64
C ILE A 44 0.98 -21.16 -10.31
N ASN A 45 1.69 -21.84 -11.22
CA ASN A 45 2.12 -23.23 -11.00
C ASN A 45 3.05 -23.36 -9.80
N ASN A 46 3.96 -22.39 -9.61
CA ASN A 46 4.80 -22.35 -8.40
C ASN A 46 3.94 -22.23 -7.13
N ALA A 47 3.00 -21.29 -7.11
CA ALA A 47 2.09 -21.10 -5.97
C ALA A 47 1.20 -22.34 -5.74
N LEU A 48 0.66 -22.95 -6.80
CA LEU A 48 -0.15 -24.16 -6.73
C LEU A 48 0.60 -25.32 -6.06
N ILE A 49 1.85 -25.56 -6.44
CA ILE A 49 2.65 -26.63 -5.84
C ILE A 49 2.95 -26.30 -4.37
N GLY A 50 3.39 -25.07 -4.08
CA GLY A 50 3.67 -24.67 -2.69
C GLY A 50 2.43 -24.74 -1.80
N CYS A 51 1.29 -24.23 -2.24
CA CYS A 51 0.03 -24.32 -1.51
C CYS A 51 -0.41 -25.78 -1.31
N GLY A 52 -0.28 -26.63 -2.35
CA GLY A 52 -0.64 -28.05 -2.26
C GLY A 52 0.19 -28.81 -1.25
N ILE A 53 1.50 -28.54 -1.13
CA ILE A 53 2.38 -29.11 -0.10
C ILE A 53 1.88 -28.71 1.31
N ASP A 54 1.41 -27.47 1.45
CA ASP A 54 0.89 -26.95 2.72
C ASP A 54 -0.59 -27.34 2.98
N GLY A 55 -1.21 -28.12 2.08
CA GLY A 55 -2.58 -28.61 2.22
C GLY A 55 -3.68 -27.64 1.76
N TYR A 56 -3.33 -26.61 0.99
CA TYR A 56 -4.28 -25.65 0.43
C TYR A 56 -4.44 -25.85 -1.08
N PHE A 57 -5.68 -25.90 -1.55
CA PHE A 57 -6.01 -26.17 -2.95
C PHE A 57 -7.01 -25.16 -3.54
N PRO A 58 -6.71 -23.85 -3.53
CA PRO A 58 -7.57 -22.88 -4.20
C PRO A 58 -7.55 -23.09 -5.72
N ARG A 59 -8.62 -22.68 -6.39
CA ARG A 59 -8.66 -22.68 -7.85
C ARG A 59 -7.89 -21.47 -8.38
N PHE A 60 -6.71 -21.71 -8.94
CA PHE A 60 -5.92 -20.68 -9.62
C PHE A 60 -6.28 -20.61 -11.12
N GLU A 61 -6.34 -19.38 -11.65
CA GLU A 61 -6.57 -19.13 -13.08
C GLU A 61 -5.65 -18.03 -13.61
N ALA A 62 -5.02 -18.25 -14.76
CA ALA A 62 -4.34 -17.21 -15.52
C ALA A 62 -5.36 -16.52 -16.46
N LEU A 63 -5.32 -15.19 -16.49
CA LEU A 63 -6.19 -14.38 -17.31
C LEU A 63 -5.37 -13.38 -18.12
N ALA A 64 -5.52 -13.38 -19.44
CA ALA A 64 -4.99 -12.30 -20.28
C ALA A 64 -5.77 -11.02 -19.96
N PHE A 65 -5.12 -10.06 -19.33
CA PHE A 65 -5.73 -8.84 -18.85
C PHE A 65 -4.77 -7.65 -18.96
N ASP A 66 -5.12 -6.72 -19.83
CA ASP A 66 -4.44 -5.43 -19.97
C ASP A 66 -5.46 -4.31 -19.78
N PHE A 67 -5.35 -3.56 -18.69
CA PHE A 67 -6.25 -2.42 -18.44
C PHE A 67 -6.00 -1.21 -19.35
N ASN A 68 -4.93 -1.22 -20.16
CA ASN A 68 -4.78 -0.24 -21.26
C ASN A 68 -5.73 -0.56 -22.42
N ASP A 69 -6.14 -1.85 -22.57
CA ASP A 69 -7.13 -2.26 -23.56
C ASP A 69 -8.55 -2.02 -23.01
N PRO A 70 -9.40 -1.26 -23.72
CA PRO A 70 -10.83 -1.10 -23.38
C PRO A 70 -11.60 -2.42 -23.22
N ALA A 71 -11.16 -3.51 -23.85
CA ALA A 71 -11.78 -4.83 -23.69
C ALA A 71 -11.73 -5.35 -22.25
N SER A 72 -10.81 -4.85 -21.43
CA SER A 72 -10.69 -5.16 -19.99
C SER A 72 -11.98 -4.88 -19.20
N VAL A 73 -12.78 -3.92 -19.63
CA VAL A 73 -14.09 -3.59 -19.04
C VAL A 73 -15.05 -4.78 -19.12
N LYS A 74 -15.11 -5.42 -20.29
CA LYS A 74 -15.96 -6.61 -20.48
C LYS A 74 -15.49 -7.77 -19.62
N ILE A 75 -14.18 -7.92 -19.47
CA ILE A 75 -13.55 -8.95 -18.62
C ILE A 75 -13.94 -8.72 -17.17
N LEU A 76 -13.81 -7.49 -16.65
CA LEU A 76 -14.20 -7.14 -15.28
C LEU A 76 -15.68 -7.40 -15.03
N ARG A 77 -16.56 -7.02 -15.96
CA ARG A 77 -18.01 -7.28 -15.89
C ARG A 77 -18.36 -8.76 -15.87
N ALA A 78 -17.64 -9.58 -16.62
CA ALA A 78 -17.86 -11.03 -16.65
C ALA A 78 -17.30 -11.73 -15.41
N LEU A 79 -16.14 -11.29 -14.91
CA LEU A 79 -15.46 -11.90 -13.76
C LEU A 79 -16.15 -11.55 -12.43
N ARG A 80 -16.53 -10.28 -12.23
CA ARG A 80 -17.13 -9.74 -10.99
C ARG A 80 -16.45 -10.26 -9.71
N PRO A 81 -15.16 -10.06 -9.52
CA PRO A 81 -14.47 -10.55 -8.33
C PRO A 81 -14.99 -9.85 -7.08
N ASP A 82 -14.93 -10.51 -5.92
CA ASP A 82 -15.28 -9.90 -4.63
C ASP A 82 -14.24 -8.85 -4.23
N VAL A 83 -12.97 -9.18 -4.47
CA VAL A 83 -11.83 -8.30 -4.18
C VAL A 83 -10.92 -8.21 -5.41
N ILE A 84 -10.40 -7.03 -5.65
CA ILE A 84 -9.34 -6.76 -6.64
C ILE A 84 -8.12 -6.24 -5.90
N PHE A 85 -7.00 -6.93 -6.01
CA PHE A 85 -5.70 -6.43 -5.58
C PHE A 85 -4.97 -5.84 -6.77
N CYS A 86 -4.58 -4.56 -6.70
CA CYS A 86 -4.00 -3.83 -7.80
C CYS A 86 -2.70 -3.16 -7.36
N ALA A 87 -1.58 -3.56 -7.98
CA ALA A 87 -0.25 -3.10 -7.64
C ALA A 87 0.61 -2.73 -8.86
N PRO A 88 0.08 -2.03 -9.88
CA PRO A 88 0.87 -1.67 -11.04
C PRO A 88 1.82 -0.52 -10.73
N SER A 89 3.02 -0.60 -11.31
CA SER A 89 4.00 0.48 -11.34
C SER A 89 4.71 0.46 -12.70
N LEU A 90 5.05 1.63 -13.24
CA LEU A 90 5.81 1.73 -14.48
C LEU A 90 7.29 1.45 -14.27
N LYS A 91 7.80 1.70 -13.06
CA LYS A 91 9.15 1.31 -12.63
C LYS A 91 9.10 0.89 -11.15
N PRO A 92 9.74 -0.22 -10.76
CA PRO A 92 9.75 -0.67 -9.36
C PRO A 92 10.43 0.33 -8.43
N TRP A 93 9.95 0.43 -7.18
CA TRP A 93 10.46 1.38 -6.19
C TRP A 93 11.97 1.19 -5.88
N TRP A 94 12.45 -0.05 -5.87
CA TRP A 94 13.87 -0.35 -5.62
C TRP A 94 14.80 0.12 -6.74
N GLN A 95 14.30 0.27 -7.96
CA GLN A 95 15.08 0.83 -9.08
C GLN A 95 15.15 2.35 -9.05
N VAL A 96 14.17 3.03 -8.46
CA VAL A 96 14.20 4.48 -8.28
C VAL A 96 14.74 4.89 -6.91
N GLY A 97 14.56 4.04 -5.88
CA GLY A 97 15.04 4.28 -4.52
C GLY A 97 16.53 4.03 -4.28
N GLY A 98 17.31 3.65 -5.30
CA GLY A 98 18.76 3.52 -5.22
C GLY A 98 19.27 2.21 -4.63
N LEU A 99 18.47 1.16 -4.58
CA LEU A 99 18.94 -0.16 -4.13
C LEU A 99 19.88 -0.84 -5.13
N ASP A 100 19.85 -0.45 -6.41
CA ASP A 100 20.68 -1.01 -7.48
C ASP A 100 22.01 -0.25 -7.71
N GLY A 101 22.59 0.36 -6.67
CA GLY A 101 23.88 1.06 -6.78
C GLY A 101 23.82 2.49 -7.34
N VAL A 102 22.63 3.03 -7.57
CA VAL A 102 22.39 4.41 -8.06
C VAL A 102 22.43 5.44 -6.93
N LYS A 103 22.94 5.09 -5.74
CA LYS A 103 22.91 5.90 -4.51
C LYS A 103 23.46 7.32 -4.65
N GLU A 104 24.35 7.57 -5.61
CA GLU A 104 24.97 8.89 -5.84
C GLU A 104 24.38 9.63 -7.04
N SER A 105 23.40 9.07 -7.75
CA SER A 105 22.79 9.71 -8.92
C SER A 105 21.74 10.75 -8.53
N LEU A 106 21.40 11.63 -9.45
CA LEU A 106 20.29 12.57 -9.28
C LEU A 106 18.97 11.85 -9.00
N ALA A 107 18.75 10.68 -9.63
CA ALA A 107 17.58 9.87 -9.41
C ALA A 107 17.41 9.43 -7.95
N ALA A 108 18.50 9.03 -7.28
CA ALA A 108 18.48 8.64 -5.87
C ALA A 108 18.21 9.83 -4.92
N ARG A 109 18.42 11.07 -5.39
CA ARG A 109 18.21 12.28 -4.60
C ARG A 109 16.78 12.82 -4.69
N VAL A 110 15.98 12.35 -5.65
CA VAL A 110 14.56 12.72 -5.74
C VAL A 110 13.82 12.06 -4.58
N PRO A 111 13.12 12.82 -3.72
CA PRO A 111 12.27 12.24 -2.68
C PRO A 111 11.25 11.27 -3.28
N PHE A 112 10.82 10.27 -2.52
CA PHE A 112 9.98 9.18 -3.02
C PHE A 112 8.69 9.69 -3.70
N GLY A 113 8.04 10.69 -3.12
CA GLY A 113 6.84 11.32 -3.68
C GLY A 113 7.04 11.98 -5.05
N GLY A 114 8.27 12.39 -5.39
CA GLY A 114 8.58 12.91 -6.73
C GLY A 114 8.38 11.88 -7.86
N TYR A 115 8.36 10.60 -7.52
CA TYR A 115 8.10 9.50 -8.45
C TYR A 115 6.63 9.05 -8.48
N VAL A 116 5.73 9.75 -7.78
CA VAL A 116 4.32 9.35 -7.66
C VAL A 116 3.66 9.11 -9.01
N SER A 117 4.01 9.86 -10.05
CA SER A 117 3.44 9.69 -11.40
C SER A 117 3.71 8.32 -12.01
N LEU A 118 4.82 7.64 -11.63
CA LEU A 118 5.14 6.28 -12.11
C LEU A 118 4.17 5.22 -11.59
N GLN A 119 3.47 5.51 -10.52
CA GLN A 119 2.50 4.65 -9.88
C GLN A 119 1.08 5.17 -10.09
N LEU A 120 0.88 6.48 -10.03
CA LEU A 120 -0.41 7.13 -10.23
C LEU A 120 -0.96 6.93 -11.64
N ALA A 121 -0.10 6.98 -12.67
CA ALA A 121 -0.52 6.81 -14.06
C ALA A 121 -1.22 5.47 -14.33
N PRO A 122 -0.62 4.30 -14.01
CA PRO A 122 -1.29 3.02 -14.22
C PRO A 122 -2.50 2.81 -13.28
N MET A 123 -2.47 3.38 -12.07
CA MET A 123 -3.60 3.33 -11.15
C MET A 123 -4.78 4.15 -11.64
N ALA A 124 -4.54 5.33 -12.20
CA ALA A 124 -5.58 6.17 -12.81
C ALA A 124 -6.21 5.48 -14.02
N MET A 125 -5.40 4.85 -14.87
CA MET A 125 -5.90 4.07 -16.00
C MET A 125 -6.77 2.88 -15.54
N PHE A 126 -6.33 2.13 -14.54
CA PHE A 126 -7.13 1.03 -13.97
C PHE A 126 -8.45 1.56 -13.39
N ARG A 127 -8.44 2.68 -12.66
CA ARG A 127 -9.62 3.35 -12.12
C ARG A 127 -10.68 3.61 -13.19
N GLU A 128 -10.28 4.13 -14.35
CA GLU A 128 -11.20 4.42 -15.46
C GLU A 128 -11.90 3.14 -15.92
N ARG A 129 -11.16 2.04 -16.10
CA ARG A 129 -11.72 0.76 -16.51
C ARG A 129 -12.63 0.16 -15.44
N PHE A 130 -12.23 0.29 -14.17
CA PHE A 130 -13.03 -0.18 -13.04
C PHE A 130 -14.34 0.60 -12.91
N ALA A 131 -14.29 1.93 -13.01
CA ALA A 131 -15.45 2.80 -12.99
C ALA A 131 -16.42 2.50 -14.16
N GLU A 132 -15.88 2.33 -15.37
CA GLU A 132 -16.67 1.97 -16.55
C GLU A 132 -17.30 0.57 -16.39
N ALA A 133 -16.61 -0.37 -15.74
CA ALA A 133 -17.13 -1.70 -15.49
C ALA A 133 -18.37 -1.67 -14.57
N GLY A 134 -18.43 -0.77 -13.60
CA GLY A 134 -19.56 -0.58 -12.70
C GLY A 134 -19.85 -1.80 -11.83
N ILE A 135 -18.82 -2.53 -11.41
CA ILE A 135 -18.93 -3.74 -10.60
C ILE A 135 -18.77 -3.41 -9.09
N PRO A 136 -19.42 -4.16 -8.20
CA PRO A 136 -19.41 -3.89 -6.75
C PRO A 136 -18.19 -4.45 -6.04
N SER A 137 -17.08 -4.71 -6.76
CA SER A 137 -15.85 -5.26 -6.19
C SER A 137 -15.18 -4.27 -5.24
N ARG A 138 -14.58 -4.78 -4.17
CA ARG A 138 -13.69 -4.00 -3.31
C ARG A 138 -12.30 -3.93 -3.94
N TRP A 139 -11.79 -2.73 -4.13
CA TRP A 139 -10.50 -2.51 -4.79
C TRP A 139 -9.44 -2.08 -3.78
N ILE A 140 -8.39 -2.90 -3.67
CA ILE A 140 -7.23 -2.66 -2.81
C ILE A 140 -6.05 -2.19 -3.66
N ALA A 141 -5.40 -1.12 -3.25
CA ALA A 141 -4.21 -0.57 -3.89
C ALA A 141 -2.95 -0.83 -3.05
N ALA A 142 -1.83 -1.17 -3.71
CA ALA A 142 -0.54 -1.33 -3.03
C ALA A 142 0.46 -0.22 -3.35
N SER A 143 0.29 0.46 -4.49
CA SER A 143 1.24 1.46 -4.97
C SER A 143 1.06 2.78 -4.24
N PHE A 144 1.92 3.06 -3.25
CA PHE A 144 1.95 4.29 -2.45
C PHE A 144 0.53 4.76 -2.01
N PRO A 145 -0.21 3.89 -1.29
CA PRO A 145 -1.63 4.11 -1.04
C PRO A 145 -1.94 5.33 -0.19
N ASP A 146 -1.01 5.77 0.65
CA ASP A 146 -1.13 6.96 1.51
C ASP A 146 -1.41 8.25 0.74
N VAL A 147 -0.99 8.32 -0.53
CA VAL A 147 -1.07 9.50 -1.39
C VAL A 147 -1.91 9.22 -2.63
N ILE A 148 -1.70 8.07 -3.27
CA ILE A 148 -2.41 7.73 -4.51
C ILE A 148 -3.89 7.49 -4.27
N ASN A 149 -4.26 6.81 -3.18
CA ASN A 149 -5.66 6.57 -2.88
C ASN A 149 -6.45 7.87 -2.66
N PRO A 150 -6.01 8.81 -1.80
CA PRO A 150 -6.69 10.11 -1.68
C PRO A 150 -6.66 10.93 -2.98
N SER A 151 -5.56 10.92 -3.74
CA SER A 151 -5.51 11.59 -5.04
C SER A 151 -6.59 11.07 -6.00
N LEU A 152 -6.74 9.76 -6.11
CA LEU A 152 -7.77 9.14 -6.94
C LEU A 152 -9.19 9.40 -6.40
N ALA A 153 -9.39 9.26 -5.08
CA ALA A 153 -10.69 9.45 -4.45
C ALA A 153 -11.20 10.90 -4.59
N ARG A 154 -10.34 11.88 -4.35
CA ARG A 154 -10.68 13.32 -4.47
C ARG A 154 -10.91 13.74 -5.93
N SER A 155 -10.28 13.06 -6.90
CA SER A 155 -10.48 13.29 -8.33
C SER A 155 -11.57 12.43 -8.97
N GLY A 156 -12.33 11.66 -8.18
CA GLY A 156 -13.40 10.78 -8.66
C GLY A 156 -13.59 9.53 -7.80
N LEU A 157 -13.25 8.35 -8.36
CA LEU A 157 -13.35 7.07 -7.66
C LEU A 157 -11.97 6.62 -7.16
N GLY A 158 -11.86 6.37 -5.85
CA GLY A 158 -10.65 5.84 -5.22
C GLY A 158 -10.73 4.35 -4.90
N PRO A 159 -9.59 3.74 -4.55
CA PRO A 159 -9.56 2.41 -3.95
C PRO A 159 -10.35 2.35 -2.63
N THR A 160 -10.84 1.17 -2.28
CA THR A 160 -11.49 0.92 -0.99
C THR A 160 -10.51 1.17 0.15
N CYS A 161 -9.27 0.69 -0.01
CA CYS A 161 -8.16 0.90 0.91
C CYS A 161 -6.81 0.61 0.24
N GLY A 162 -5.73 0.92 0.94
CA GLY A 162 -4.38 0.47 0.64
C GLY A 162 -3.94 -0.68 1.54
N ILE A 163 -2.65 -1.02 1.42
CA ILE A 163 -1.98 -2.05 2.24
C ILE A 163 -0.58 -1.59 2.67
N GLY A 164 0.00 -2.23 3.68
CA GLY A 164 1.37 -1.98 4.13
C GLY A 164 1.45 -0.89 5.20
N ASN A 165 2.50 -0.13 5.13
CA ASN A 165 2.86 1.08 5.88
C ASN A 165 2.51 1.04 7.38
N VAL A 166 1.32 1.53 7.77
CA VAL A 166 0.95 1.63 9.18
C VAL A 166 0.76 0.26 9.85
N ARG A 167 0.38 -0.80 9.11
CA ARG A 167 0.18 -2.15 9.68
C ARG A 167 1.49 -2.83 10.06
N GLU A 168 2.55 -2.55 9.36
CA GLU A 168 3.85 -3.20 9.50
C GLU A 168 4.58 -2.78 10.80
N PRO A 169 4.72 -1.50 11.17
CA PRO A 169 5.30 -1.09 12.45
C PRO A 169 4.55 -1.62 13.68
N ILE A 170 3.25 -1.87 13.56
CA ILE A 170 2.44 -2.40 14.66
C ILE A 170 2.94 -3.76 15.14
N ALA A 171 3.31 -4.65 14.22
CA ALA A 171 3.84 -5.96 14.59
C ALA A 171 5.16 -5.86 15.38
N LYS A 172 6.03 -4.87 15.04
CA LYS A 172 7.24 -4.57 15.81
C LYS A 172 6.90 -4.11 17.22
N ILE A 173 5.94 -3.19 17.35
CA ILE A 173 5.48 -2.70 18.68
C ILE A 173 4.93 -3.85 19.51
N GLN A 174 4.04 -4.65 18.93
CA GLN A 174 3.42 -5.80 19.63
C GLN A 174 4.47 -6.80 20.13
N ALA A 175 5.44 -7.15 19.27
CA ALA A 175 6.51 -8.07 19.63
C ALA A 175 7.42 -7.52 20.73
N SER A 176 7.79 -6.23 20.69
CA SER A 176 8.66 -5.61 21.68
C SER A 176 7.94 -5.44 23.03
N VAL A 177 6.74 -4.88 23.03
CA VAL A 177 5.96 -4.66 24.26
C VAL A 177 5.57 -5.98 24.89
N GLY A 178 5.11 -6.97 24.10
CA GLY A 178 4.79 -8.30 24.60
C GLY A 178 5.98 -8.96 25.29
N ARG A 179 7.18 -8.87 24.68
CA ARG A 179 8.42 -9.39 25.29
C ARG A 179 8.76 -8.67 26.61
N GLN A 180 8.63 -7.35 26.67
CA GLN A 180 8.95 -6.56 27.87
C GLN A 180 7.99 -6.88 29.03
N LEU A 181 6.72 -7.13 28.71
CA LEU A 181 5.69 -7.43 29.71
C LEU A 181 5.55 -8.93 30.01
N GLY A 182 6.22 -9.81 29.26
CA GLY A 182 6.11 -11.26 29.40
C GLY A 182 4.73 -11.83 29.02
N ILE A 183 4.07 -11.21 28.03
CA ILE A 183 2.74 -11.61 27.53
C ILE A 183 2.78 -11.93 26.02
N ALA A 184 1.72 -12.54 25.51
CA ALA A 184 1.62 -12.80 24.08
C ALA A 184 1.51 -11.48 23.30
N PRO A 185 2.25 -11.29 22.18
CA PRO A 185 2.13 -10.09 21.34
C PRO A 185 0.70 -9.79 20.87
N ALA A 186 -0.12 -10.83 20.72
CA ALA A 186 -1.53 -10.70 20.33
C ALA A 186 -2.40 -9.99 21.39
N ASP A 187 -1.97 -9.98 22.66
CA ASP A 187 -2.68 -9.30 23.75
C ASP A 187 -2.35 -7.80 23.82
N VAL A 188 -1.38 -7.33 23.02
CA VAL A 188 -1.00 -5.92 22.91
C VAL A 188 -1.86 -5.25 21.85
N SER A 189 -2.77 -4.39 22.28
CA SER A 189 -3.58 -3.57 21.39
C SER A 189 -2.81 -2.29 21.00
N VAL A 190 -2.73 -2.01 19.71
CA VAL A 190 -2.05 -0.82 19.18
C VAL A 190 -3.01 -0.05 18.29
N ARG A 191 -3.12 1.26 18.50
CA ARG A 191 -3.69 2.20 17.52
C ARG A 191 -2.60 3.14 17.07
N LEU A 192 -2.37 3.18 15.78
CA LEU A 192 -1.32 3.98 15.15
C LEU A 192 -1.93 4.76 13.99
N VAL A 193 -1.72 6.07 13.99
CA VAL A 193 -1.94 6.94 12.84
C VAL A 193 -0.58 7.37 12.36
N ALA A 194 -0.23 7.02 11.13
CA ALA A 194 1.07 7.34 10.55
C ALA A 194 1.02 7.25 9.02
N GLN A 195 1.93 7.98 8.36
CA GLN A 195 2.07 8.04 6.92
C GLN A 195 3.30 7.23 6.48
N HIS A 196 3.44 6.94 5.19
CA HIS A 196 4.51 6.13 4.57
C HIS A 196 5.93 6.48 5.07
N ALA A 197 6.28 7.75 5.17
CA ALA A 197 7.61 8.16 5.63
C ALA A 197 7.92 7.71 7.08
N PHE A 198 6.91 7.52 7.91
CA PHE A 198 7.07 7.00 9.26
C PHE A 198 7.56 5.56 9.24
N GLU A 199 6.95 4.71 8.42
CA GLU A 199 7.35 3.31 8.28
C GLU A 199 8.79 3.18 7.80
N TYR A 200 9.16 3.96 6.78
CA TYR A 200 10.54 4.06 6.33
C TYR A 200 11.50 4.39 7.49
N GLY A 201 11.15 5.40 8.31
CA GLY A 201 11.96 5.79 9.47
C GLY A 201 12.10 4.69 10.53
N VAL A 202 11.06 3.87 10.74
CA VAL A 202 11.07 2.78 11.74
C VAL A 202 11.93 1.59 11.32
N PHE A 203 11.98 1.27 10.02
CA PHE A 203 12.64 0.08 9.49
C PHE A 203 13.96 0.36 8.77
N HIS A 204 14.29 1.62 8.51
CA HIS A 204 15.53 1.97 7.83
C HIS A 204 16.74 1.54 8.67
N PRO A 205 17.80 0.98 8.05
CA PRO A 205 19.03 0.55 8.76
C PRO A 205 19.70 1.66 9.57
N THR A 206 19.50 2.90 9.14
CA THR A 206 19.96 4.11 9.85
C THR A 206 18.71 4.97 10.11
N PRO A 207 17.95 4.70 11.18
CA PRO A 207 16.74 5.45 11.45
C PRO A 207 17.04 6.92 11.68
N PRO A 208 16.14 7.84 11.31
CA PRO A 208 16.28 9.27 11.57
C PRO A 208 16.24 9.53 13.07
N THR A 209 16.84 10.66 13.49
CA THR A 209 16.82 11.10 14.90
C THR A 209 15.41 11.33 15.40
N GLU A 210 14.55 11.85 14.54
CA GLU A 210 13.13 12.07 14.81
C GLU A 210 12.29 11.38 13.73
N LEU A 211 11.26 10.65 14.16
CA LEU A 211 10.27 10.08 13.27
C LEU A 211 9.31 11.17 12.77
N PRO A 212 8.77 11.05 11.54
CA PRO A 212 7.69 11.90 11.09
C PRO A 212 6.51 11.94 12.08
N PRO A 213 5.68 12.99 12.08
CA PRO A 213 4.52 13.07 12.96
C PRO A 213 3.63 11.83 12.92
N TYR A 214 3.18 11.37 14.08
CA TYR A 214 2.32 10.20 14.23
C TYR A 214 1.52 10.28 15.54
N LEU A 215 0.44 9.50 15.65
CA LEU A 215 -0.26 9.27 16.91
C LEU A 215 -0.15 7.79 17.28
N LEU A 216 0.13 7.51 18.54
CA LEU A 216 0.29 6.15 19.05
C LEU A 216 -0.48 5.98 20.37
N ARG A 217 -1.23 4.89 20.48
CA ARG A 217 -1.80 4.38 21.71
C ARG A 217 -1.53 2.87 21.79
N VAL A 218 -0.96 2.43 22.90
CA VAL A 218 -0.70 1.00 23.17
C VAL A 218 -1.37 0.65 24.49
N THR A 219 -2.19 -0.40 24.48
CA THR A 219 -2.86 -0.88 25.68
C THR A 219 -2.77 -2.41 25.81
N VAL A 220 -2.83 -2.87 27.06
CA VAL A 220 -3.00 -4.30 27.41
C VAL A 220 -4.17 -4.36 28.38
N GLY A 221 -5.30 -4.94 27.95
CA GLY A 221 -6.56 -4.68 28.63
C GLY A 221 -6.83 -3.18 28.73
N ASP A 222 -7.11 -2.70 29.94
CA ASP A 222 -7.37 -1.27 30.18
C ASP A 222 -6.09 -0.46 30.55
N ALA A 223 -4.94 -1.12 30.68
CA ALA A 223 -3.69 -0.48 31.08
C ALA A 223 -3.00 0.20 29.88
N ASP A 224 -2.59 1.46 30.05
CA ASP A 224 -1.83 2.21 29.06
C ASP A 224 -0.33 1.86 29.10
N HIS A 225 0.20 1.44 27.99
CA HIS A 225 1.60 1.11 27.75
C HIS A 225 2.21 1.91 26.60
N THR A 226 1.64 3.07 26.25
CA THR A 226 2.06 3.91 25.13
C THR A 226 3.54 4.31 25.22
N ALA A 227 4.07 4.54 26.43
CA ALA A 227 5.50 4.83 26.61
C ALA A 227 6.40 3.68 26.13
N LEU A 228 6.03 2.42 26.39
CA LEU A 228 6.74 1.25 25.86
C LEU A 228 6.63 1.15 24.34
N GLY A 229 5.49 1.52 23.78
CA GLY A 229 5.30 1.62 22.33
C GLY A 229 6.26 2.61 21.67
N HIS A 230 6.39 3.82 22.23
CA HIS A 230 7.37 4.80 21.75
C HIS A 230 8.81 4.30 21.87
N GLN A 231 9.15 3.58 22.95
CA GLN A 231 10.46 2.94 23.09
C GLN A 231 10.67 1.88 22.01
N ALA A 232 9.68 1.00 21.79
CA ALA A 232 9.74 -0.06 20.78
C ALA A 232 10.00 0.46 19.37
N LEU A 233 9.43 1.61 19.00
CA LEU A 233 9.69 2.24 17.70
C LEU A 233 11.14 2.63 17.48
N ARG A 234 11.86 3.02 18.57
CA ARG A 234 13.25 3.47 18.54
C ARG A 234 14.27 2.36 18.81
N GLU A 235 13.81 1.18 19.25
CA GLU A 235 14.70 0.03 19.43
C GLU A 235 15.35 -0.37 18.10
N PRO A 236 16.68 -0.67 18.10
CA PRO A 236 17.30 -1.26 16.94
C PRO A 236 16.59 -2.53 16.51
N PHE A 237 16.21 -2.59 15.24
CA PHE A 237 15.51 -3.73 14.67
C PHE A 237 16.20 -4.13 13.36
N PRO A 238 17.30 -4.93 13.41
CA PRO A 238 17.97 -5.40 12.21
C PRO A 238 16.98 -6.09 11.28
N PHE A 239 16.74 -5.48 10.13
CA PHE A 239 15.69 -5.88 9.20
C PHE A 239 16.20 -5.77 7.75
N PRO A 240 15.93 -6.75 6.87
CA PRO A 240 16.37 -6.67 5.47
C PRO A 240 15.47 -5.66 4.73
N TYR A 241 15.91 -4.42 4.63
CA TYR A 241 15.22 -3.37 3.87
C TYR A 241 15.57 -3.49 2.37
N ASP A 242 15.08 -4.58 1.75
CA ASP A 242 15.30 -4.95 0.36
C ASP A 242 14.04 -5.64 -0.22
N LEU A 243 14.19 -6.42 -1.29
CA LEU A 243 13.07 -7.15 -1.92
C LEU A 243 12.37 -8.15 -0.98
N HIS A 244 13.02 -8.61 0.09
CA HIS A 244 12.39 -9.49 1.09
C HIS A 244 11.30 -8.77 1.88
N PHE A 245 11.34 -7.43 1.92
CA PHE A 245 10.29 -6.61 2.53
C PHE A 245 8.91 -6.85 1.89
N ASN A 246 8.86 -7.15 0.62
CA ASN A 246 7.59 -7.47 -0.08
C ASN A 246 6.80 -8.62 0.57
N ARG A 247 7.44 -9.50 1.32
CA ARG A 247 6.75 -10.58 2.07
C ARG A 247 5.98 -10.03 3.26
N VAL A 248 6.52 -9.02 3.93
CA VAL A 248 5.84 -8.33 5.04
C VAL A 248 4.64 -7.56 4.51
N THR A 249 4.84 -6.81 3.43
CA THR A 249 3.77 -6.08 2.74
C THR A 249 2.68 -7.03 2.19
N ALA A 250 3.05 -8.23 1.71
CA ALA A 250 2.08 -9.26 1.34
C ALA A 250 1.26 -9.77 2.53
N SER A 251 1.86 -9.87 3.71
CA SER A 251 1.14 -10.21 4.94
C SER A 251 0.17 -9.12 5.36
N ALA A 252 0.56 -7.84 5.22
CA ALA A 252 -0.33 -6.70 5.45
C ALA A 252 -1.49 -6.68 4.44
N ALA A 253 -1.22 -7.04 3.16
CA ALA A 253 -2.27 -7.20 2.15
C ALA A 253 -3.28 -8.29 2.53
N LEU A 254 -2.79 -9.44 3.00
CA LEU A 254 -3.63 -10.55 3.46
C LEU A 254 -4.49 -10.14 4.65
N ASP A 255 -3.96 -9.38 5.61
CA ASP A 255 -4.69 -8.86 6.76
C ASP A 255 -5.85 -7.93 6.30
N GLY A 256 -5.57 -6.99 5.41
CA GLY A 256 -6.59 -6.12 4.81
C GLY A 256 -7.66 -6.88 4.02
N MET A 257 -7.26 -7.87 3.22
CA MET A 257 -8.21 -8.73 2.49
C MET A 257 -9.10 -9.52 3.46
N ARG A 258 -8.51 -10.07 4.52
CA ARG A 258 -9.27 -10.79 5.56
C ARG A 258 -10.32 -9.89 6.18
N ALA A 259 -9.96 -8.66 6.54
CA ALA A 259 -10.89 -7.71 7.11
C ALA A 259 -12.04 -7.37 6.13
N LEU A 260 -11.74 -7.17 4.84
CA LEU A 260 -12.74 -6.84 3.83
C LEU A 260 -13.74 -7.98 3.53
N VAL A 261 -13.34 -9.24 3.72
CA VAL A 261 -14.20 -10.41 3.41
C VAL A 261 -14.69 -11.15 4.65
N SER A 262 -14.36 -10.65 5.84
CA SER A 262 -14.84 -11.23 7.10
C SER A 262 -16.36 -11.06 7.21
N PRO A 263 -17.05 -12.11 7.69
CA PRO A 263 -18.46 -11.99 8.06
C PRO A 263 -18.68 -11.23 9.38
N GLU A 264 -17.61 -11.08 10.18
CA GLU A 264 -17.65 -10.39 11.47
C GLU A 264 -16.82 -9.10 11.38
N PRO A 265 -17.18 -8.05 12.15
CA PRO A 265 -16.39 -6.83 12.22
C PRO A 265 -14.94 -7.11 12.63
N MET A 266 -13.97 -6.57 11.89
CA MET A 266 -12.55 -6.72 12.18
C MET A 266 -11.88 -5.37 12.41
N ARG A 267 -11.03 -5.30 13.44
CA ARG A 267 -10.11 -4.19 13.65
C ARG A 267 -8.79 -4.47 12.95
N THR A 268 -8.31 -3.47 12.21
CA THR A 268 -6.99 -3.49 11.57
C THR A 268 -6.49 -2.06 11.34
N HIS A 269 -5.43 -1.92 10.57
CA HIS A 269 -4.89 -0.63 10.14
C HIS A 269 -4.74 -0.65 8.63
N LEU A 270 -5.27 0.37 7.97
CA LEU A 270 -5.28 0.48 6.51
C LEU A 270 -4.89 1.90 6.07
N PRO A 271 -3.96 2.04 5.10
CA PRO A 271 -3.64 3.33 4.52
C PRO A 271 -4.61 3.74 3.41
N GLY A 272 -4.73 5.04 3.16
CA GLY A 272 -5.49 5.61 2.04
C GLY A 272 -6.98 5.30 2.05
N VAL A 273 -7.57 5.11 3.24
CA VAL A 273 -9.00 4.87 3.43
C VAL A 273 -9.79 6.17 3.38
N LEU A 274 -11.04 6.11 2.95
CA LEU A 274 -11.99 7.25 2.99
C LEU A 274 -11.50 8.51 2.27
N GLY A 275 -10.54 8.39 1.34
CA GLY A 275 -9.92 9.53 0.67
C GLY A 275 -8.95 10.33 1.55
N LEU A 276 -8.56 9.78 2.70
CA LEU A 276 -7.63 10.39 3.65
C LEU A 276 -6.17 10.03 3.33
N VAL A 277 -5.27 10.97 3.57
CA VAL A 277 -3.81 10.77 3.48
C VAL A 277 -3.31 9.92 4.62
N GLY A 278 -2.37 9.00 4.35
CA GLY A 278 -1.75 8.17 5.37
C GLY A 278 -2.58 6.99 5.83
N GLY A 279 -2.19 6.37 6.93
CA GLY A 279 -2.80 5.17 7.48
C GLY A 279 -3.49 5.41 8.82
N TYR A 280 -4.52 4.60 9.08
CA TYR A 280 -5.40 4.75 10.24
C TYR A 280 -5.78 3.41 10.86
N PRO A 281 -6.01 3.37 12.19
CA PRO A 281 -6.76 2.29 12.82
C PRO A 281 -8.21 2.33 12.33
N VAL A 282 -8.74 1.18 11.94
CA VAL A 282 -10.09 1.05 11.37
C VAL A 282 -10.83 -0.17 11.90
N VAL A 283 -12.15 -0.10 11.86
CA VAL A 283 -13.04 -1.26 11.88
C VAL A 283 -13.59 -1.45 10.48
N VAL A 284 -13.50 -2.66 9.98
CA VAL A 284 -14.15 -3.09 8.75
C VAL A 284 -15.32 -3.98 9.12
N ASP A 285 -16.53 -3.61 8.70
CA ASP A 285 -17.77 -4.31 8.97
C ASP A 285 -18.56 -4.48 7.67
N ASP A 286 -18.78 -5.70 7.25
CA ASP A 286 -19.35 -6.04 5.92
C ASP A 286 -18.67 -5.27 4.77
N GLY A 287 -17.36 -5.06 4.89
CA GLY A 287 -16.55 -4.31 3.93
C GLY A 287 -16.71 -2.79 3.98
N HIS A 288 -17.52 -2.26 4.90
CA HIS A 288 -17.58 -0.83 5.21
C HIS A 288 -16.47 -0.47 6.20
N ILE A 289 -15.73 0.58 5.88
CA ILE A 289 -14.58 1.03 6.68
C ILE A 289 -15.00 2.26 7.49
N ARG A 290 -14.69 2.26 8.80
CA ARG A 290 -14.78 3.43 9.68
C ARG A 290 -13.53 3.56 10.53
N LEU A 291 -13.17 4.77 10.91
CA LEU A 291 -12.02 5.01 11.78
C LEU A 291 -12.29 4.43 13.18
N ASP A 292 -11.25 3.83 13.79
CA ASP A 292 -11.24 3.30 15.17
C ASP A 292 -10.18 4.03 16.00
N LEU A 293 -10.31 5.36 16.09
CA LEU A 293 -9.38 6.22 16.80
C LEU A 293 -9.34 5.89 18.29
N ALA A 294 -8.19 6.12 18.93
CA ALA A 294 -8.08 5.97 20.38
C ALA A 294 -8.91 7.05 21.10
N GLU A 295 -9.34 6.73 22.31
CA GLU A 295 -10.04 7.70 23.16
C GLU A 295 -9.19 8.97 23.34
N GLY A 296 -9.84 10.12 23.16
CA GLY A 296 -9.22 11.44 23.23
C GLY A 296 -8.62 11.92 21.91
N TRP A 297 -8.56 11.11 20.85
CA TRP A 297 -8.14 11.58 19.53
C TRP A 297 -9.33 12.03 18.69
N THR A 298 -9.18 13.16 18.04
CA THR A 298 -10.13 13.64 17.04
C THR A 298 -9.70 13.21 15.63
N GLU A 299 -10.65 13.13 14.71
CA GLU A 299 -10.36 12.88 13.31
C GLU A 299 -9.46 13.97 12.71
N ALA A 300 -9.68 15.24 13.11
CA ALA A 300 -8.87 16.36 12.66
C ALA A 300 -7.40 16.24 13.09
N GLU A 301 -7.12 15.81 14.33
CA GLU A 301 -5.76 15.55 14.80
C GLU A 301 -5.10 14.40 14.06
N ALA A 302 -5.84 13.32 13.79
CA ALA A 302 -5.35 12.17 13.05
C ALA A 302 -5.00 12.54 11.60
N ILE A 303 -5.84 13.31 10.92
CA ILE A 303 -5.59 13.82 9.58
C ILE A 303 -4.36 14.75 9.58
N ALA A 304 -4.30 15.70 10.51
CA ALA A 304 -3.20 16.65 10.61
C ALA A 304 -1.85 15.97 10.84
N ALA A 305 -1.79 14.90 11.65
CA ALA A 305 -0.56 14.12 11.87
C ALA A 305 -0.05 13.49 10.57
N ASN A 306 -0.94 12.87 9.79
CA ASN A 306 -0.57 12.26 8.51
C ASN A 306 -0.18 13.31 7.46
N GLU A 307 -0.91 14.41 7.35
CA GLU A 307 -0.61 15.49 6.40
C GLU A 307 0.71 16.20 6.73
N ALA A 308 1.01 16.41 8.02
CA ALA A 308 2.27 16.97 8.48
C ALA A 308 3.49 16.08 8.16
N SER A 309 3.30 14.80 7.85
CA SER A 309 4.36 13.86 7.46
C SER A 309 4.68 13.88 5.97
N LEU A 310 3.80 14.42 5.12
CA LEU A 310 3.96 14.45 3.66
C LEU A 310 5.29 15.08 3.18
N PRO A 311 5.80 16.18 3.81
CA PRO A 311 7.08 16.76 3.38
C PRO A 311 8.28 15.82 3.51
N CYS A 312 8.23 14.80 4.38
CA CYS A 312 9.26 13.78 4.50
C CYS A 312 9.37 12.91 3.24
N ASP A 313 8.28 12.73 2.49
CA ASP A 313 8.25 12.10 1.17
C ASP A 313 8.42 13.10 0.01
N GLY A 314 8.65 14.37 0.29
CA GLY A 314 8.80 15.42 -0.72
C GLY A 314 7.49 15.94 -1.29
N ILE A 315 6.38 15.71 -0.61
CA ILE A 315 5.04 16.17 -0.97
C ILE A 315 4.63 17.27 0.01
N GLU A 316 4.14 18.39 -0.49
CA GLU A 316 3.65 19.49 0.36
C GLU A 316 2.23 19.19 0.85
N ARG A 317 1.33 18.79 -0.04
CA ARG A 317 -0.07 18.47 0.25
C ARG A 317 -0.75 17.71 -0.90
N VAL A 318 -1.92 17.17 -0.61
CA VAL A 318 -2.85 16.64 -1.62
C VAL A 318 -4.09 17.54 -1.63
N GLU A 319 -4.36 18.18 -2.76
CA GLU A 319 -5.46 19.14 -2.94
C GLU A 319 -6.84 18.45 -2.95
N ALA A 320 -7.89 19.26 -2.84
CA ALA A 320 -9.26 18.78 -2.86
C ALA A 320 -9.68 18.13 -4.20
N ASP A 321 -9.02 18.46 -5.30
CA ASP A 321 -9.24 17.86 -6.62
C ASP A 321 -8.37 16.62 -6.88
N GLY A 322 -7.54 16.22 -5.90
CA GLY A 322 -6.62 15.09 -5.99
C GLY A 322 -5.23 15.43 -6.51
N THR A 323 -4.92 16.70 -6.77
CA THR A 323 -3.57 17.13 -7.15
C THR A 323 -2.60 16.91 -5.99
N VAL A 324 -1.51 16.19 -6.26
CA VAL A 324 -0.38 16.01 -5.35
C VAL A 324 0.64 17.10 -5.61
N VAL A 325 0.80 18.05 -4.68
CA VAL A 325 1.73 19.19 -4.81
C VAL A 325 3.07 18.82 -4.19
N PHE A 326 4.17 19.06 -4.90
CA PHE A 326 5.52 18.73 -4.43
C PHE A 326 6.14 19.85 -3.60
N THR A 327 7.06 19.50 -2.71
CA THR A 327 7.89 20.49 -2.02
C THR A 327 8.84 21.18 -3.01
N ALA A 328 9.29 22.39 -2.69
CA ALA A 328 10.23 23.13 -3.53
C ALA A 328 11.53 22.35 -3.82
N GLU A 329 12.02 21.57 -2.84
CA GLU A 329 13.22 20.72 -3.04
C GLU A 329 12.93 19.58 -4.01
N THR A 330 11.78 18.92 -3.93
CA THR A 330 11.37 17.88 -4.89
C THR A 330 11.31 18.44 -6.30
N VAL A 331 10.68 19.61 -6.51
CA VAL A 331 10.60 20.30 -7.81
C VAL A 331 12.00 20.57 -8.35
N LYS A 332 12.90 21.11 -7.53
CA LYS A 332 14.27 21.43 -7.90
C LYS A 332 15.06 20.19 -8.35
N VAL A 333 14.97 19.07 -7.58
CA VAL A 333 15.71 17.85 -7.93
C VAL A 333 15.11 17.16 -9.15
N LEU A 334 13.77 17.15 -9.29
CA LEU A 334 13.09 16.68 -10.51
C LEU A 334 13.50 17.49 -11.74
N HIS A 335 13.58 18.80 -11.63
CA HIS A 335 14.05 19.65 -12.72
C HIS A 335 15.50 19.32 -13.11
N ALA A 336 16.37 19.15 -12.14
CA ALA A 336 17.77 18.76 -12.40
C ALA A 336 17.87 17.38 -13.09
N LEU A 337 16.99 16.44 -12.76
CA LEU A 337 16.94 15.10 -13.36
C LEU A 337 16.35 15.12 -14.76
N THR A 338 15.24 15.83 -14.97
CA THR A 338 14.38 15.70 -16.16
C THR A 338 14.55 16.85 -17.16
N GLY A 339 15.07 18.00 -16.73
CA GLY A 339 15.04 19.26 -17.48
C GLY A 339 13.66 19.94 -17.50
N ALA A 340 12.63 19.32 -16.95
CA ALA A 340 11.27 19.83 -16.91
C ALA A 340 10.89 20.32 -15.51
N THR A 341 10.10 21.39 -15.41
CA THR A 341 9.54 21.85 -14.15
C THR A 341 8.24 21.08 -13.88
N ILE A 342 8.27 20.19 -12.89
CA ILE A 342 7.14 19.37 -12.44
C ILE A 342 6.84 19.75 -11.00
N GLU A 343 5.84 20.60 -10.79
CA GLU A 343 5.47 21.13 -9.45
C GLU A 343 4.43 20.28 -8.74
N SER A 344 3.69 19.47 -9.48
CA SER A 344 2.60 18.65 -8.96
C SER A 344 2.31 17.47 -9.87
N ALA A 345 1.56 16.48 -9.36
CA ALA A 345 1.01 15.39 -10.14
C ALA A 345 -0.50 15.29 -9.95
N HIS A 346 -1.24 15.15 -11.04
CA HIS A 346 -2.67 14.94 -11.04
C HIS A 346 -3.01 13.67 -11.85
N PRO A 347 -4.01 12.86 -11.46
CA PRO A 347 -4.35 11.61 -12.17
C PRO A 347 -4.50 11.77 -13.69
N ARG A 348 -5.03 12.88 -14.16
CA ARG A 348 -5.21 13.17 -15.62
C ARG A 348 -3.89 13.46 -16.34
N ALA A 349 -2.88 13.98 -15.65
CA ALA A 349 -1.58 14.35 -16.22
C ALA A 349 -0.48 13.33 -15.92
N ALA A 350 -0.74 12.37 -15.03
CA ALA A 350 0.27 11.45 -14.51
C ALA A 350 0.97 10.63 -15.60
N ALA A 351 0.26 10.24 -16.67
CA ALA A 351 0.84 9.46 -17.75
C ALA A 351 1.92 10.24 -18.52
N GLU A 352 1.68 11.52 -18.82
CA GLU A 352 2.65 12.37 -19.49
C GLU A 352 3.87 12.67 -18.61
N GLN A 353 3.64 12.98 -17.35
CA GLN A 353 4.71 13.20 -16.38
C GLN A 353 5.56 11.94 -16.16
N ALA A 354 4.93 10.78 -16.06
CA ALA A 354 5.62 9.50 -15.95
C ALA A 354 6.54 9.26 -17.16
N ARG A 355 6.09 9.61 -18.37
CA ARG A 355 6.88 9.49 -19.60
C ARG A 355 8.14 10.38 -19.55
N VAL A 356 8.02 11.63 -19.07
CA VAL A 356 9.15 12.53 -18.88
C VAL A 356 10.16 11.95 -17.89
N ILE A 357 9.69 11.46 -16.74
CA ILE A 357 10.54 10.87 -15.71
C ILE A 357 11.23 9.60 -16.23
N LEU A 358 10.48 8.69 -16.89
CA LEU A 358 11.05 7.47 -17.45
C LEU A 358 12.13 7.73 -18.49
N THR A 359 11.94 8.75 -19.35
CA THR A 359 12.95 9.16 -20.33
C THR A 359 14.24 9.62 -19.66
N ALA A 360 14.16 10.31 -18.54
CA ALA A 360 15.33 10.77 -17.78
C ALA A 360 16.02 9.64 -17.00
N LEU A 361 15.28 8.60 -16.65
CA LEU A 361 15.82 7.43 -15.92
C LEU A 361 16.46 6.38 -16.85
N GLY A 362 16.22 6.43 -18.15
CA GLY A 362 16.74 5.48 -19.17
C GLY A 362 15.83 4.28 -19.29
#